data_4b7243c9580bc4b054e1ddee2439245a
#
_entry.id   4b7243c9580bc4b054e1ddee2439245a
#
_cell.length_a   1.000
_cell.length_b   1.000
_cell.length_c   1.000
_cell.angle_alpha   90.00
_cell.angle_beta   90.00
_cell.angle_gamma   90.00
#
_symmetry.space_group_name_H-M   'P 1'
#
loop_
_entity.id
_entity.type
_entity.pdbx_description
1 polymer ?
#
loop_
_entity_poly.entity_id
_entity_poly.type
_entity_poly.pdbx_seq_one_letter_code
_entity_poly.pdbx_strand_id
1 'polypeptide(L)'
;LALSCSDKKDTFYDKINENLEILKTSEDCNGERLKIIELEMSYKRLIPDEDEPSSYINFYIANNGIVMPNFMDEKADFNAKKIIETTFPQREIIAINGIDISMGGGNVHCITQQQPLSKS
;
A
#
# COMPACT_ATOMS: atom_id res chain seq x y z
N LEU A 1 5.33 3.44 5.03
CA LEU A 1 4.52 2.21 5.03
C LEU A 1 5.21 1.15 4.17
N ALA A 2 5.18 -0.09 4.62
CA ALA A 2 5.71 -1.23 3.90
C ALA A 2 4.66 -2.35 3.87
N LEU A 3 4.57 -3.06 2.73
CA LEU A 3 3.68 -4.21 2.60
C LEU A 3 4.15 -5.33 3.52
N SER A 4 3.22 -6.02 4.20
CA SER A 4 3.49 -7.22 4.98
C SER A 4 2.61 -8.38 4.53
N CYS A 5 3.09 -9.59 4.79
CA CYS A 5 2.40 -10.84 4.55
C CYS A 5 2.69 -11.78 5.70
N SER A 6 1.68 -12.16 6.47
CA SER A 6 1.82 -13.06 7.62
C SER A 6 1.53 -14.52 7.30
N ASP A 7 0.83 -14.80 6.19
CA ASP A 7 0.53 -16.18 5.78
C ASP A 7 1.73 -16.80 5.04
N LYS A 8 2.43 -17.71 5.73
CA LYS A 8 3.59 -18.44 5.19
C LYS A 8 3.29 -19.33 3.97
N LYS A 9 2.03 -19.58 3.69
CA LYS A 9 1.60 -20.37 2.53
C LYS A 9 1.29 -19.51 1.31
N ASP A 10 1.23 -18.19 1.49
CA ASP A 10 0.98 -17.27 0.40
C ASP A 10 2.17 -17.21 -0.57
N THR A 11 1.89 -17.16 -1.86
CA THR A 11 2.93 -17.13 -2.92
C THR A 11 3.84 -15.91 -2.85
N PHE A 12 3.37 -14.82 -2.24
CA PHE A 12 4.14 -13.58 -2.07
C PHE A 12 4.91 -13.49 -0.76
N TYR A 13 4.73 -14.46 0.16
CA TYR A 13 5.30 -14.42 1.51
C TYR A 13 6.81 -14.17 1.50
N ASP A 14 7.56 -14.99 0.78
CA ASP A 14 9.03 -14.93 0.80
C ASP A 14 9.54 -13.58 0.26
N LYS A 15 9.01 -13.12 -0.87
CA LYS A 15 9.42 -11.83 -1.49
C LYS A 15 9.08 -10.63 -0.61
N ILE A 16 7.87 -10.61 -0.01
CA ILE A 16 7.45 -9.50 0.85
C ILE A 16 8.31 -9.45 2.11
N ASN A 17 8.58 -10.60 2.74
CA ASN A 17 9.39 -10.64 3.95
C ASN A 17 10.87 -10.34 3.68
N GLU A 18 11.44 -10.79 2.56
CA GLU A 18 12.78 -10.38 2.14
C GLU A 18 12.88 -8.85 2.01
N ASN A 19 11.91 -8.22 1.35
CA ASN A 19 11.85 -6.76 1.24
C ASN A 19 11.74 -6.06 2.61
N LEU A 20 10.95 -6.61 3.53
CA LEU A 20 10.84 -6.07 4.89
C LEU A 20 12.17 -6.14 5.64
N GLU A 21 12.92 -7.22 5.53
CA GLU A 21 14.23 -7.35 6.18
C GLU A 21 15.25 -6.35 5.59
N ILE A 22 15.22 -6.13 4.28
CA ILE A 22 16.05 -5.09 3.63
C ILE A 22 15.67 -3.71 4.18
N LEU A 23 14.38 -3.38 4.26
CA LEU A 23 13.92 -2.09 4.75
C LEU A 23 14.30 -1.86 6.22
N LYS A 24 14.21 -2.87 7.08
CA LYS A 24 14.59 -2.79 8.50
C LYS A 24 16.07 -2.46 8.71
N THR A 25 16.91 -2.79 7.74
CA THR A 25 18.36 -2.53 7.79
C THR A 25 18.77 -1.31 6.97
N SER A 26 17.85 -0.74 6.19
CA SER A 26 18.10 0.42 5.34
C SER A 26 18.11 1.72 6.12
N GLU A 27 18.83 2.69 5.58
CA GLU A 27 18.95 4.06 6.10
C GLU A 27 18.49 5.05 5.02
N ASP A 28 18.05 6.22 5.46
CA ASP A 28 17.74 7.33 4.57
C ASP A 28 18.99 8.07 4.10
N CYS A 29 18.82 9.13 3.31
CA CYS A 29 19.94 9.94 2.80
C CYS A 29 20.73 10.68 3.89
N ASN A 30 20.23 10.73 5.13
CA ASN A 30 20.91 11.31 6.29
C ASN A 30 21.61 10.25 7.15
N GLY A 31 21.52 8.96 6.80
CA GLY A 31 22.04 7.84 7.57
C GLY A 31 21.15 7.44 8.75
N GLU A 32 19.89 7.87 8.76
CA GLU A 32 18.94 7.51 9.80
C GLU A 32 18.15 6.26 9.40
N ARG A 33 17.93 5.37 10.36
CA ARG A 33 17.14 4.15 10.13
C ARG A 33 15.70 4.46 9.81
N LEU A 34 15.14 3.74 8.81
CA LEU A 34 13.75 3.90 8.42
C LEU A 34 12.81 3.45 9.54
N LYS A 35 11.80 4.25 9.83
CA LYS A 35 10.66 3.84 10.66
C LYS A 35 9.68 3.05 9.82
N ILE A 36 9.61 1.73 10.02
CA ILE A 36 8.72 0.85 9.27
C ILE A 36 7.35 0.77 9.96
N ILE A 37 6.30 1.01 9.21
CA ILE A 37 4.91 0.74 9.60
C ILE A 37 4.39 -0.29 8.60
N GLU A 38 4.12 -1.49 9.09
CA GLU A 38 3.67 -2.60 8.26
C GLU A 38 2.18 -2.46 7.94
N LEU A 39 1.83 -2.75 6.70
CA LEU A 39 0.48 -2.75 6.17
C LEU A 39 0.23 -4.10 5.50
N GLU A 40 -0.55 -4.94 6.16
CA GLU A 40 -0.85 -6.29 5.71
C GLU A 40 -1.62 -6.27 4.40
N MET A 41 -1.24 -7.13 3.46
CA MET A 41 -1.96 -7.29 2.19
C MET A 41 -3.34 -7.91 2.38
N SER A 42 -4.24 -7.76 1.42
CA SER A 42 -5.44 -8.60 1.36
C SER A 42 -5.10 -9.98 0.80
N TYR A 43 -5.63 -11.00 1.45
CA TYR A 43 -5.51 -12.40 0.98
C TYR A 43 -6.65 -12.82 0.05
N LYS A 44 -7.57 -11.91 -0.21
CA LYS A 44 -8.68 -12.18 -1.12
C LYS A 44 -8.20 -12.15 -2.56
N ARG A 45 -8.25 -13.30 -3.21
CA ARG A 45 -7.88 -13.46 -4.61
C ARG A 45 -9.15 -13.34 -5.46
N LEU A 46 -9.34 -12.19 -6.07
CA LEU A 46 -10.50 -11.89 -6.94
C LEU A 46 -10.15 -11.93 -8.41
N ILE A 47 -8.87 -11.90 -8.75
CA ILE A 47 -8.35 -11.96 -10.11
C ILE A 47 -7.66 -13.32 -10.27
N PRO A 48 -8.07 -14.17 -11.23
CA PRO A 48 -7.37 -15.40 -11.53
C PRO A 48 -5.91 -15.12 -11.96
N ASP A 49 -4.98 -15.98 -11.55
CA ASP A 49 -3.55 -15.91 -11.91
C ASP A 49 -2.90 -14.55 -11.60
N GLU A 50 -3.27 -13.96 -10.46
CA GLU A 50 -2.75 -12.67 -10.00
C GLU A 50 -1.23 -12.76 -9.77
N ASP A 51 -0.47 -11.99 -10.55
CA ASP A 51 1.00 -11.94 -10.47
C ASP A 51 1.50 -10.95 -9.41
N GLU A 52 0.63 -10.13 -8.84
CA GLU A 52 0.95 -9.12 -7.84
C GLU A 52 0.05 -9.23 -6.60
N PRO A 53 0.57 -8.92 -5.39
CA PRO A 53 -0.23 -8.94 -4.18
C PRO A 53 -1.27 -7.82 -4.18
N SER A 54 -2.46 -8.07 -3.61
CA SER A 54 -3.48 -7.06 -3.36
C SER A 54 -2.99 -6.06 -2.29
N SER A 55 -2.27 -5.04 -2.75
CA SER A 55 -1.44 -4.16 -1.92
C SER A 55 -2.09 -2.83 -1.60
N TYR A 56 -2.36 -2.56 -0.34
CA TYR A 56 -2.88 -1.28 0.13
C TYR A 56 -1.85 -0.15 0.10
N ILE A 57 -0.55 -0.42 -0.05
CA ILE A 57 0.47 0.64 -0.17
C ILE A 57 0.46 1.33 -1.53
N ASN A 58 -0.31 0.83 -2.48
CA ASN A 58 -0.49 1.43 -3.80
C ASN A 58 -1.56 2.55 -3.76
N PHE A 59 -1.47 3.44 -2.79
CA PHE A 59 -2.32 4.61 -2.63
C PHE A 59 -1.68 5.87 -3.20
N TYR A 60 -2.50 6.89 -3.49
CA TYR A 60 -2.05 8.20 -3.94
C TYR A 60 -2.23 9.26 -2.85
N ILE A 61 -1.18 10.04 -2.61
CA ILE A 61 -1.18 11.14 -1.64
C ILE A 61 -1.44 12.46 -2.38
N ALA A 62 -2.60 13.06 -2.14
CA ALA A 62 -2.94 14.42 -2.56
C ALA A 62 -2.72 15.41 -1.39
N ASN A 63 -2.90 16.72 -1.65
CA ASN A 63 -2.63 17.76 -0.65
C ASN A 63 -3.43 17.58 0.65
N ASN A 64 -4.72 17.28 0.55
CA ASN A 64 -5.62 17.19 1.70
C ASN A 64 -6.16 15.78 1.93
N GLY A 65 -5.84 14.82 1.08
CA GLY A 65 -6.41 13.49 1.15
C GLY A 65 -5.50 12.41 0.60
N ILE A 66 -5.90 11.17 0.84
CA ILE A 66 -5.27 9.97 0.30
C ILE A 66 -6.36 9.14 -0.37
N VAL A 67 -6.12 8.73 -1.61
CA VAL A 67 -6.96 7.77 -2.30
C VAL A 67 -6.31 6.40 -2.20
N MET A 68 -6.96 5.48 -1.51
CA MET A 68 -6.47 4.12 -1.32
C MET A 68 -7.33 3.09 -2.07
N PRO A 69 -6.74 1.99 -2.56
CA PRO A 69 -7.53 0.88 -3.07
C PRO A 69 -8.23 0.12 -1.93
N ASN A 70 -9.39 -0.46 -2.21
CA ASN A 70 -9.92 -1.58 -1.44
C ASN A 70 -10.08 -2.82 -2.34
N PHE A 71 -10.19 -3.99 -1.72
CA PHE A 71 -10.21 -5.27 -2.41
C PHE A 71 -11.44 -6.12 -2.03
N MET A 72 -12.53 -5.45 -1.60
CA MET A 72 -13.76 -6.11 -1.12
C MET A 72 -13.50 -7.12 0.02
N ASP A 73 -12.47 -6.89 0.80
CA ASP A 73 -12.13 -7.61 2.02
C ASP A 73 -12.39 -6.69 3.20
N GLU A 74 -13.63 -6.71 3.71
CA GLU A 74 -14.10 -5.74 4.71
C GLU A 74 -13.16 -5.58 5.90
N LYS A 75 -12.60 -6.69 6.39
CA LYS A 75 -11.71 -6.68 7.55
C LYS A 75 -10.34 -6.10 7.20
N ALA A 76 -9.76 -6.54 6.11
CA ALA A 76 -8.45 -6.06 5.66
C ALA A 76 -8.54 -4.60 5.19
N ASP A 77 -9.57 -4.24 4.42
CA ASP A 77 -9.84 -2.87 3.96
C ASP A 77 -9.98 -1.90 5.14
N PHE A 78 -10.74 -2.30 6.18
CA PHE A 78 -10.92 -1.50 7.40
C PHE A 78 -9.60 -1.31 8.15
N ASN A 79 -8.83 -2.38 8.35
CA ASN A 79 -7.54 -2.32 9.04
C ASN A 79 -6.53 -1.45 8.29
N ALA A 80 -6.44 -1.63 6.97
CA ALA A 80 -5.58 -0.83 6.12
C ALA A 80 -5.91 0.66 6.21
N LYS A 81 -7.20 1.00 6.08
CA LYS A 81 -7.67 2.38 6.22
C LYS A 81 -7.28 2.98 7.56
N LYS A 82 -7.49 2.27 8.67
CA LYS A 82 -7.14 2.73 10.02
C LYS A 82 -5.65 2.98 10.20
N ILE A 83 -4.79 2.13 9.64
CA ILE A 83 -3.34 2.32 9.69
C ILE A 83 -2.94 3.58 8.90
N ILE A 84 -3.52 3.78 7.72
CA ILE A 84 -3.26 4.96 6.89
C ILE A 84 -3.76 6.23 7.58
N GLU A 85 -4.96 6.23 8.16
CA GLU A 85 -5.51 7.35 8.95
C GLU A 85 -4.60 7.72 10.13
N THR A 86 -4.09 6.73 10.84
CA THR A 86 -3.17 6.95 11.97
C THR A 86 -1.82 7.47 11.50
N THR A 87 -1.36 7.05 10.33
CA THR A 87 -0.07 7.48 9.77
C THR A 87 -0.14 8.90 9.21
N PHE A 88 -1.29 9.28 8.65
CA PHE A 88 -1.52 10.58 8.02
C PHE A 88 -2.73 11.31 8.66
N PRO A 89 -2.67 11.71 9.92
CA PRO A 89 -3.83 12.18 10.70
C PRO A 89 -4.45 13.48 10.18
N GLN A 90 -3.76 14.20 9.29
CA GLN A 90 -4.25 15.46 8.71
C GLN A 90 -4.83 15.29 7.29
N ARG A 91 -5.00 14.05 6.83
CA ARG A 91 -5.52 13.75 5.49
C ARG A 91 -6.79 12.94 5.56
N GLU A 92 -7.76 13.30 4.74
CA GLU A 92 -8.97 12.49 4.53
C GLU A 92 -8.61 11.23 3.74
N ILE A 93 -9.08 10.06 4.18
CA ILE A 93 -8.82 8.81 3.49
C ILE A 93 -10.07 8.37 2.72
N ILE A 94 -9.95 8.35 1.40
CA ILE A 94 -10.99 7.91 0.48
C ILE A 94 -10.60 6.54 -0.08
N ALA A 95 -11.40 5.52 0.20
CA ALA A 95 -11.21 4.19 -0.35
C ALA A 95 -12.05 4.02 -1.62
N ILE A 96 -11.44 3.48 -2.67
CA ILE A 96 -12.11 3.17 -3.93
C ILE A 96 -11.93 1.70 -4.28
N ASN A 97 -12.83 1.13 -5.09
CA ASN A 97 -12.64 -0.22 -5.59
C ASN A 97 -11.39 -0.30 -6.48
N GLY A 98 -10.39 -1.03 -6.00
CA GLY A 98 -9.12 -1.21 -6.70
C GLY A 98 -9.06 -2.44 -7.61
N ILE A 99 -10.08 -3.31 -7.61
CA ILE A 99 -10.05 -4.60 -8.30
C ILE A 99 -9.91 -4.43 -9.81
N ASP A 100 -10.74 -3.55 -10.40
CA ASP A 100 -10.70 -3.32 -11.84
C ASP A 100 -9.38 -2.69 -12.29
N ILE A 101 -8.78 -1.85 -11.45
CA ILE A 101 -7.46 -1.26 -11.71
C ILE A 101 -6.38 -2.34 -11.65
N SER A 102 -6.46 -3.27 -10.69
CA SER A 102 -5.50 -4.37 -10.54
C SER A 102 -5.43 -5.26 -11.78
N MET A 103 -6.52 -5.39 -12.53
CA MET A 103 -6.53 -6.16 -13.79
C MET A 103 -5.54 -5.61 -14.84
N GLY A 104 -5.16 -4.34 -14.73
CA GLY A 104 -4.16 -3.71 -15.60
C GLY A 104 -2.72 -3.76 -15.07
N GLY A 105 -2.52 -4.39 -13.91
CA GLY A 105 -1.25 -4.36 -13.16
C GLY A 105 -1.11 -3.11 -12.29
N GLY A 106 -0.72 -3.29 -11.04
CA GLY A 106 -0.64 -2.20 -10.07
C GLY A 106 -1.98 -1.73 -9.51
N ASN A 107 -2.07 -0.49 -9.03
CA ASN A 107 -3.33 0.07 -8.50
C ASN A 107 -3.34 1.60 -8.59
N VAL A 108 -4.00 2.27 -7.64
CA VAL A 108 -4.29 3.72 -7.65
C VAL A 108 -3.04 4.56 -7.94
N HIS A 109 -1.94 4.32 -7.24
CA HIS A 109 -0.69 5.07 -7.48
C HIS A 109 -0.19 4.90 -8.92
N CYS A 110 -0.28 3.70 -9.46
CA CYS A 110 0.26 3.37 -10.78
C CYS A 110 -0.45 4.10 -11.94
N ILE A 111 -1.71 4.52 -11.74
CA ILE A 111 -2.50 5.26 -12.73
C ILE A 111 -2.51 6.78 -12.45
N THR A 112 -1.72 7.26 -11.49
CA THR A 112 -1.66 8.67 -11.10
C THR A 112 -0.30 9.29 -11.40
N GLN A 113 -0.27 10.62 -11.54
CA GLN A 113 0.95 11.39 -11.72
C GLN A 113 0.87 12.66 -10.87
N GLN A 114 1.91 12.93 -10.10
CA GLN A 114 2.01 14.15 -9.31
C GLN A 114 2.22 15.36 -10.21
N GLN A 115 1.44 16.40 -9.96
CA GLN A 115 1.64 17.71 -10.56
C GLN A 115 1.94 18.74 -9.45
N PRO A 116 3.22 19.02 -9.16
CA PRO A 116 3.58 20.00 -8.14
C PRO A 116 3.07 21.39 -8.51
N LEU A 117 2.60 22.14 -7.50
CA LEU A 117 2.27 23.56 -7.70
C LEU A 117 3.54 24.32 -8.06
N SER A 118 3.47 25.17 -9.08
CA SER A 118 4.54 26.14 -9.37
C SER A 118 4.65 27.12 -8.19
N LYS A 119 5.87 27.37 -7.72
CA LYS A 119 6.09 28.49 -6.81
C LYS A 119 5.84 29.77 -7.60
N SER A 120 4.73 30.43 -7.30
CA SER A 120 4.48 31.79 -7.74
C SER A 120 5.43 32.78 -7.08
#